data_3664620d70c6bb034a6ba34f9c430d49
#
_entry.id   3664620d70c6bb034a6ba34f9c430d49
#
_cell.length_a   1.000
_cell.length_b   1.000
_cell.length_c   1.000
_cell.angle_alpha   90.00
_cell.angle_beta   90.00
_cell.angle_gamma   90.00
#
_symmetry.space_group_name_H-M   'P 1'
#
loop_
_entity.id
_entity.type
_entity.pdbx_description
1 polymer ?
#
loop_
_entity_poly.entity_id
_entity_poly.type
_entity_poly.pdbx_seq_one_letter_code
_entity_poly.pdbx_strand_id
1 'polypeptide(L)'
;MRLGARIFKTGIAIILAMSIASLLPNNIGLKALAGVSAVVAMQPSVYKSIKTVSDQAIGNIIGALLAVTMVTIFSNNFIIMGVTVIVLIAILFRFNLAHVATLASVTALIIMGQVSGSFYVAAFYRFVLVMIGVLSSSVVNLLFLPPKFETKIYYNSVNITSDIFVWFKLVLNDTSEFNNIKQDG
;
A
#
# COMPACT_ATOMS: atom_id res chain seq x y z
N MET A 1 5.75 21.59 6.22
CA MET A 1 6.38 20.67 7.19
C MET A 1 5.90 19.21 7.18
N ARG A 2 4.94 18.81 6.33
CA ARG A 2 4.42 17.42 6.29
C ARG A 2 5.26 16.45 5.46
N LEU A 3 6.03 16.95 4.49
CA LEU A 3 6.88 16.11 3.63
C LEU A 3 8.07 15.50 4.41
N GLY A 4 8.73 16.28 5.26
CA GLY A 4 9.89 15.83 6.03
C GLY A 4 9.57 14.67 7.00
N ALA A 5 8.42 14.73 7.68
CA ALA A 5 8.01 13.67 8.59
C ALA A 5 7.74 12.34 7.87
N ARG A 6 7.20 12.39 6.64
CA ARG A 6 6.96 11.17 5.84
C ARG A 6 8.27 10.56 5.36
N ILE A 7 9.19 11.38 4.89
CA ILE A 7 10.52 10.93 4.45
C ILE A 7 11.27 10.27 5.62
N PHE A 8 11.26 10.92 6.78
CA PHE A 8 11.91 10.40 7.98
C PHE A 8 11.34 9.04 8.43
N LYS A 9 10.01 8.91 8.45
CA LYS A 9 9.35 7.63 8.76
C LYS A 9 9.72 6.52 7.78
N THR A 10 9.76 6.83 6.49
CA THR A 10 10.14 5.86 5.47
C THR A 10 11.59 5.42 5.68
N GLY A 11 12.50 6.34 5.99
CA GLY A 11 13.89 6.02 6.31
C GLY A 11 14.03 5.06 7.51
N ILE A 12 13.30 5.35 8.60
CA ILE A 12 13.29 4.47 9.78
C ILE A 12 12.71 3.09 9.45
N ALA A 13 11.64 3.03 8.65
CA ALA A 13 11.04 1.76 8.24
C ALA A 13 12.00 0.91 7.40
N ILE A 14 12.78 1.54 6.51
CA ILE A 14 13.81 0.85 5.73
C ILE A 14 14.90 0.29 6.64
N ILE A 15 15.43 1.11 7.55
CA ILE A 15 16.47 0.69 8.49
C ILE A 15 15.99 -0.50 9.31
N LEU A 16 14.78 -0.41 9.87
CA LEU A 16 14.17 -1.47 10.66
C LEU A 16 13.98 -2.76 9.84
N ALA A 17 13.44 -2.64 8.63
CA ALA A 17 13.22 -3.77 7.73
C ALA A 17 14.54 -4.46 7.36
N MET A 18 15.56 -3.70 6.99
CA MET A 18 16.87 -4.25 6.62
C MET A 18 17.60 -4.83 7.83
N SER A 19 17.49 -4.23 9.01
CA SER A 19 18.06 -4.78 10.24
C SER A 19 17.47 -6.14 10.60
N ILE A 20 16.14 -6.29 10.53
CA ILE A 20 15.48 -7.58 10.75
C ILE A 20 15.85 -8.58 9.66
N ALA A 21 15.86 -8.16 8.39
CA ALA A 21 16.25 -9.02 7.28
C ALA A 21 17.72 -9.46 7.37
N SER A 22 18.60 -8.70 8.04
CA SER A 22 20.01 -9.07 8.24
C SER A 22 20.21 -10.30 9.12
N LEU A 23 19.24 -10.62 9.96
CA LEU A 23 19.25 -11.81 10.82
C LEU A 23 19.01 -13.11 10.02
N LEU A 24 18.48 -13.01 8.80
CA LEU A 24 18.25 -14.16 7.93
C LEU A 24 19.56 -14.58 7.22
N PRO A 25 19.84 -15.89 7.11
CA PRO A 25 21.05 -16.40 6.45
C PRO A 25 20.92 -16.31 4.93
N ASN A 26 21.09 -15.12 4.34
CA ASN A 26 20.99 -14.90 2.90
C ASN A 26 21.89 -13.76 2.40
N ASN A 27 22.10 -13.70 1.07
CA ASN A 27 22.88 -12.68 0.40
C ASN A 27 22.29 -11.28 0.59
N ILE A 28 23.16 -10.27 0.73
CA ILE A 28 22.80 -8.86 0.97
C ILE A 28 21.83 -8.31 -0.08
N GLY A 29 21.99 -8.70 -1.35
CA GLY A 29 21.11 -8.25 -2.44
C GLY A 29 19.65 -8.66 -2.28
N LEU A 30 19.39 -9.81 -1.67
CA LEU A 30 18.03 -10.26 -1.37
C LEU A 30 17.40 -9.49 -0.21
N LYS A 31 18.21 -9.06 0.75
CA LYS A 31 17.75 -8.28 1.92
C LYS A 31 17.25 -6.90 1.54
N ALA A 32 17.78 -6.31 0.45
CA ALA A 32 17.29 -5.04 -0.09
C ALA A 32 15.80 -5.10 -0.47
N LEU A 33 15.27 -6.28 -0.80
CA LEU A 33 13.85 -6.45 -1.09
C LEU A 33 12.95 -6.09 0.12
N ALA A 34 13.39 -6.36 1.34
CA ALA A 34 12.67 -5.94 2.54
C ALA A 34 12.63 -4.40 2.65
N GLY A 35 13.72 -3.71 2.32
CA GLY A 35 13.75 -2.25 2.26
C GLY A 35 12.81 -1.67 1.20
N VAL A 36 12.82 -2.23 -0.01
CA VAL A 36 11.91 -1.85 -1.11
C VAL A 36 10.45 -2.07 -0.70
N SER A 37 10.15 -3.21 -0.08
CA SER A 37 8.81 -3.53 0.42
C SER A 37 8.34 -2.55 1.48
N ALA A 38 9.24 -2.10 2.38
CA ALA A 38 8.92 -1.09 3.39
C ALA A 38 8.56 0.26 2.76
N VAL A 39 9.27 0.68 1.68
CA VAL A 39 8.96 1.91 0.94
C VAL A 39 7.59 1.83 0.28
N VAL A 40 7.32 0.75 -0.45
CA VAL A 40 6.07 0.56 -1.20
C VAL A 40 4.87 0.42 -0.25
N ALA A 41 5.05 -0.22 0.89
CA ALA A 41 4.00 -0.44 1.88
C ALA A 41 3.71 0.77 2.78
N MET A 42 4.52 1.84 2.74
CA MET A 42 4.32 3.02 3.58
C MET A 42 3.02 3.74 3.22
N GLN A 43 2.07 3.75 4.13
CA GLN A 43 0.74 4.34 3.95
C GLN A 43 0.55 5.63 4.77
N PRO A 44 -0.35 6.54 4.35
CA PRO A 44 -0.61 7.78 5.06
C PRO A 44 -1.44 7.60 6.35
N SER A 45 -2.12 6.46 6.54
CA SER A 45 -2.95 6.20 7.72
C SER A 45 -2.73 4.80 8.28
N VAL A 46 -2.99 4.62 9.60
CA VAL A 46 -2.84 3.34 10.30
C VAL A 46 -3.79 2.28 9.74
N TYR A 47 -5.05 2.64 9.53
CA TYR A 47 -6.04 1.72 8.95
C TYR A 47 -5.59 1.18 7.59
N LYS A 48 -5.11 2.08 6.71
CA LYS A 48 -4.58 1.67 5.40
C LYS A 48 -3.33 0.80 5.54
N SER A 49 -2.47 1.04 6.54
CA SER A 49 -1.29 0.20 6.78
C SER A 49 -1.67 -1.22 7.13
N ILE A 50 -2.61 -1.43 8.06
CA ILE A 50 -3.08 -2.77 8.44
C ILE A 50 -3.71 -3.49 7.24
N LYS A 51 -4.56 -2.79 6.49
CA LYS A 51 -5.14 -3.35 5.26
C LYS A 51 -4.07 -3.72 4.25
N THR A 52 -3.07 -2.87 4.05
CA THR A 52 -1.96 -3.13 3.13
C THR A 52 -1.15 -4.38 3.53
N VAL A 53 -0.97 -4.67 4.83
CA VAL A 53 -0.32 -5.91 5.28
C VAL A 53 -1.06 -7.14 4.74
N SER A 54 -2.37 -7.21 4.95
CA SER A 54 -3.19 -8.34 4.47
C SER A 54 -3.21 -8.43 2.94
N ASP A 55 -3.40 -7.30 2.26
CA ASP A 55 -3.46 -7.24 0.81
C ASP A 55 -2.10 -7.64 0.18
N GLN A 56 -0.99 -7.20 0.77
CA GLN A 56 0.36 -7.59 0.34
C GLN A 56 0.65 -9.07 0.58
N ALA A 57 0.21 -9.62 1.71
CA ALA A 57 0.35 -11.05 1.98
C ALA A 57 -0.37 -11.88 0.91
N ILE A 58 -1.63 -11.56 0.63
CA ILE A 58 -2.44 -12.25 -0.38
C ILE A 58 -1.81 -12.08 -1.78
N GLY A 59 -1.48 -10.85 -2.17
CA GLY A 59 -0.90 -10.58 -3.49
C GLY A 59 0.43 -11.29 -3.72
N ASN A 60 1.30 -11.34 -2.72
CA ASN A 60 2.58 -12.04 -2.83
C ASN A 60 2.44 -13.57 -2.81
N ILE A 61 1.48 -14.13 -2.07
CA ILE A 61 1.16 -15.57 -2.13
C ILE A 61 0.69 -15.94 -3.54
N ILE A 62 -0.26 -15.20 -4.10
CA ILE A 62 -0.76 -15.44 -5.46
C ILE A 62 0.39 -15.30 -6.47
N GLY A 63 1.22 -14.27 -6.35
CA GLY A 63 2.37 -14.05 -7.23
C GLY A 63 3.41 -15.16 -7.15
N ALA A 64 3.74 -15.61 -5.94
CA ALA A 64 4.70 -16.70 -5.72
C ALA A 64 4.17 -18.04 -6.27
N LEU A 65 2.92 -18.39 -5.99
CA LEU A 65 2.30 -19.61 -6.51
C LEU A 65 2.26 -19.60 -8.06
N LEU A 66 1.83 -18.50 -8.65
CA LEU A 66 1.76 -18.37 -10.10
C LEU A 66 3.17 -18.45 -10.72
N ALA A 67 4.17 -17.79 -10.15
CA ALA A 67 5.55 -17.82 -10.63
C ALA A 67 6.12 -19.24 -10.60
N VAL A 68 5.95 -19.95 -9.46
CA VAL A 68 6.44 -21.33 -9.32
C VAL A 68 5.74 -22.28 -10.31
N THR A 69 4.42 -22.19 -10.44
CA THR A 69 3.67 -23.04 -11.38
C THR A 69 4.05 -22.79 -12.82
N MET A 70 4.23 -21.54 -13.23
CA MET A 70 4.61 -21.20 -14.62
C MET A 70 6.02 -21.68 -14.94
N VAL A 71 6.99 -21.53 -14.03
CA VAL A 71 8.36 -22.02 -14.27
C VAL A 71 8.40 -23.54 -14.32
N THR A 72 7.64 -24.23 -13.50
CA THR A 72 7.64 -25.71 -13.46
C THR A 72 6.99 -26.34 -14.71
N ILE A 73 5.99 -25.66 -15.30
CA ILE A 73 5.28 -26.18 -16.48
C ILE A 73 5.94 -25.76 -17.80
N PHE A 74 6.35 -24.50 -17.93
CA PHE A 74 6.76 -23.90 -19.21
C PHE A 74 8.26 -23.61 -19.30
N SER A 75 9.06 -23.94 -18.31
CA SER A 75 10.47 -23.56 -18.22
C SER A 75 10.70 -22.06 -18.06
N ASN A 76 11.96 -21.66 -17.83
CA ASN A 76 12.34 -20.28 -17.56
C ASN A 76 12.67 -19.55 -18.88
N ASN A 77 11.68 -18.88 -19.47
CA ASN A 77 11.81 -18.11 -20.71
C ASN A 77 11.28 -16.68 -20.53
N PHE A 78 11.91 -15.68 -21.17
CA PHE A 78 11.51 -14.26 -21.06
C PHE A 78 10.05 -14.01 -21.45
N ILE A 79 9.55 -14.73 -22.45
CA ILE A 79 8.15 -14.63 -22.91
C ILE A 79 7.20 -15.11 -21.80
N ILE A 80 7.54 -16.22 -21.14
CA ILE A 80 6.73 -16.80 -20.07
C ILE A 80 6.74 -15.90 -18.84
N MET A 81 7.88 -15.25 -18.51
CA MET A 81 7.94 -14.24 -17.47
C MET A 81 6.98 -13.08 -17.74
N GLY A 82 6.97 -12.55 -18.96
CA GLY A 82 6.06 -11.48 -19.36
C GLY A 82 4.59 -11.89 -19.27
N VAL A 83 4.25 -13.06 -19.79
CA VAL A 83 2.88 -13.61 -19.72
C VAL A 83 2.47 -13.82 -18.28
N THR A 84 3.35 -14.34 -17.43
CA THR A 84 3.07 -14.54 -15.98
C THR A 84 2.72 -13.23 -15.30
N VAL A 85 3.45 -12.16 -15.58
CA VAL A 85 3.17 -10.83 -15.00
C VAL A 85 1.82 -10.30 -15.47
N ILE A 86 1.50 -10.44 -16.76
CA ILE A 86 0.20 -10.01 -17.31
C ILE A 86 -0.94 -10.75 -16.62
N VAL A 87 -0.84 -12.08 -16.52
CA VAL A 87 -1.86 -12.92 -15.86
C VAL A 87 -1.98 -12.57 -14.38
N LEU A 88 -0.83 -12.36 -13.69
CA LEU A 88 -0.82 -11.97 -12.27
C LEU A 88 -1.53 -10.64 -12.06
N ILE A 89 -1.20 -9.64 -12.86
CA ILE A 89 -1.85 -8.33 -12.77
C ILE A 89 -3.35 -8.46 -13.02
N ALA A 90 -3.77 -9.19 -14.04
CA ALA A 90 -5.19 -9.41 -14.34
C ALA A 90 -5.94 -10.07 -13.17
N ILE A 91 -5.34 -11.09 -12.54
CA ILE A 91 -5.88 -11.76 -11.34
C ILE A 91 -6.02 -10.76 -10.19
N LEU A 92 -4.96 -9.99 -9.88
CA LEU A 92 -4.98 -9.02 -8.78
C LEU A 92 -6.00 -7.89 -9.01
N PHE A 93 -6.17 -7.43 -10.24
CA PHE A 93 -7.23 -6.47 -10.58
C PHE A 93 -8.62 -7.06 -10.35
N ARG A 94 -8.84 -8.32 -10.69
CA ARG A 94 -10.13 -9.01 -10.46
C ARG A 94 -10.48 -9.10 -8.99
N PHE A 95 -9.48 -9.20 -8.10
CA PHE A 95 -9.67 -9.26 -6.65
C PHE A 95 -9.59 -7.88 -5.96
N ASN A 96 -9.61 -6.77 -6.70
CA ASN A 96 -9.44 -5.40 -6.18
C ASN A 96 -8.12 -5.18 -5.43
N LEU A 97 -7.08 -5.94 -5.78
CA LEU A 97 -5.73 -5.88 -5.20
C LEU A 97 -4.74 -5.16 -6.14
N ALA A 98 -5.21 -4.28 -7.02
CA ALA A 98 -4.40 -3.55 -7.99
C ALA A 98 -3.23 -2.79 -7.35
N HIS A 99 -3.42 -2.25 -6.16
CA HIS A 99 -2.41 -1.46 -5.45
C HIS A 99 -1.20 -2.27 -4.97
N VAL A 100 -1.32 -3.59 -4.87
CA VAL A 100 -0.21 -4.50 -4.50
C VAL A 100 0.42 -5.18 -5.71
N ALA A 101 -0.14 -5.00 -6.90
CA ALA A 101 0.30 -5.68 -8.12
C ALA A 101 1.78 -5.41 -8.45
N THR A 102 2.27 -4.19 -8.24
CA THR A 102 3.66 -3.82 -8.52
C THR A 102 4.65 -4.67 -7.72
N LEU A 103 4.46 -4.77 -6.39
CA LEU A 103 5.37 -5.53 -5.54
C LEU A 103 5.25 -7.04 -5.78
N ALA A 104 4.03 -7.53 -5.97
CA ALA A 104 3.78 -8.93 -6.31
C ALA A 104 4.43 -9.32 -7.65
N SER A 105 4.36 -8.47 -8.67
CA SER A 105 5.00 -8.68 -9.98
C SER A 105 6.52 -8.71 -9.87
N VAL A 106 7.12 -7.78 -9.13
CA VAL A 106 8.56 -7.78 -8.86
C VAL A 106 8.97 -9.08 -8.16
N THR A 107 8.21 -9.51 -7.16
CA THR A 107 8.47 -10.77 -6.45
C THR A 107 8.40 -11.98 -7.39
N ALA A 108 7.37 -12.06 -8.23
CA ALA A 108 7.20 -13.13 -9.21
C ALA A 108 8.37 -13.18 -10.21
N LEU A 109 8.77 -12.05 -10.77
CA LEU A 109 9.92 -11.96 -11.71
C LEU A 109 11.23 -12.42 -11.06
N ILE A 110 11.46 -12.04 -9.80
CA ILE A 110 12.69 -12.45 -9.10
C ILE A 110 12.68 -13.95 -8.78
N ILE A 111 11.53 -14.55 -8.48
CA ILE A 111 11.40 -16.00 -8.30
C ILE A 111 11.71 -16.71 -9.63
N MET A 112 11.10 -16.26 -10.71
CA MET A 112 11.30 -16.84 -12.04
C MET A 112 12.71 -16.63 -12.58
N GLY A 113 13.36 -15.51 -12.26
CA GLY A 113 14.74 -15.19 -12.69
C GLY A 113 15.83 -15.99 -11.98
N GLN A 114 15.48 -16.88 -11.04
CA GLN A 114 16.47 -17.66 -10.31
C GLN A 114 17.00 -18.81 -11.18
N VAL A 115 18.32 -18.82 -11.40
CA VAL A 115 19.00 -19.79 -12.29
C VAL A 115 19.32 -21.10 -11.56
N SER A 116 19.48 -21.08 -10.24
CA SER A 116 19.92 -22.24 -9.46
C SER A 116 19.18 -22.35 -8.12
N GLY A 117 18.82 -23.56 -7.71
CA GLY A 117 18.19 -23.86 -6.43
C GLY A 117 16.71 -24.25 -6.55
N SER A 118 16.08 -24.50 -5.41
CA SER A 118 14.66 -24.83 -5.34
C SER A 118 13.80 -23.56 -5.44
N PHE A 119 12.97 -23.47 -6.45
CA PHE A 119 12.01 -22.36 -6.62
C PHE A 119 11.10 -22.18 -5.40
N TYR A 120 10.73 -23.27 -4.74
CA TYR A 120 9.88 -23.22 -3.53
C TYR A 120 10.58 -22.53 -2.36
N VAL A 121 11.87 -22.84 -2.15
CA VAL A 121 12.68 -22.21 -1.10
C VAL A 121 12.87 -20.72 -1.40
N ALA A 122 13.16 -20.39 -2.66
CA ALA A 122 13.28 -19.01 -3.10
C ALA A 122 11.97 -18.23 -2.89
N ALA A 123 10.83 -18.81 -3.27
CA ALA A 123 9.52 -18.20 -3.09
C ALA A 123 9.23 -17.94 -1.61
N PHE A 124 9.52 -18.90 -0.74
CA PHE A 124 9.33 -18.74 0.70
C PHE A 124 10.19 -17.63 1.28
N TYR A 125 11.49 -17.60 0.99
CA TYR A 125 12.38 -16.52 1.45
C TYR A 125 11.95 -15.15 0.94
N ARG A 126 11.49 -15.06 -0.31
CA ARG A 126 10.96 -13.82 -0.89
C ARG A 126 9.72 -13.34 -0.16
N PHE A 127 8.80 -14.25 0.09
CA PHE A 127 7.59 -13.95 0.86
C PHE A 127 7.94 -13.40 2.25
N VAL A 128 8.85 -14.06 2.97
CA VAL A 128 9.29 -13.63 4.30
C VAL A 128 9.93 -12.23 4.25
N LEU A 129 10.82 -11.96 3.29
CA LEU A 129 11.48 -10.66 3.15
C LEU A 129 10.47 -9.53 2.85
N VAL A 130 9.52 -9.79 1.97
CA VAL A 130 8.46 -8.82 1.66
C VAL A 130 7.62 -8.54 2.91
N MET A 131 7.24 -9.58 3.65
CA MET A 131 6.45 -9.43 4.88
C MET A 131 7.21 -8.66 5.97
N ILE A 132 8.50 -8.89 6.13
CA ILE A 132 9.35 -8.10 7.05
C ILE A 132 9.29 -6.62 6.68
N GLY A 133 9.42 -6.27 5.40
CA GLY A 133 9.34 -4.89 4.94
C GLY A 133 7.99 -4.25 5.20
N VAL A 134 6.93 -4.94 4.85
CA VAL A 134 5.54 -4.46 5.01
C VAL A 134 5.18 -4.30 6.49
N LEU A 135 5.54 -5.26 7.33
CA LEU A 135 5.31 -5.20 8.78
C LEU A 135 6.11 -4.07 9.43
N SER A 136 7.40 -3.93 9.08
CA SER A 136 8.25 -2.84 9.57
C SER A 136 7.66 -1.47 9.25
N SER A 137 7.18 -1.28 8.02
CA SER A 137 6.49 -0.06 7.59
C SER A 137 5.21 0.20 8.40
N SER A 138 4.42 -0.84 8.65
CA SER A 138 3.19 -0.72 9.43
C SER A 138 3.46 -0.38 10.90
N VAL A 139 4.46 -1.01 11.51
CA VAL A 139 4.86 -0.73 12.90
C VAL A 139 5.36 0.71 13.04
N VAL A 140 6.24 1.16 12.14
CA VAL A 140 6.73 2.54 12.16
C VAL A 140 5.58 3.52 11.94
N ASN A 141 4.66 3.21 11.06
CA ASN A 141 3.50 4.07 10.82
C ASN A 141 2.58 4.15 12.05
N LEU A 142 2.39 3.05 12.76
CA LEU A 142 1.62 3.00 14.01
C LEU A 142 2.28 3.84 15.12
N LEU A 143 3.60 3.74 15.28
CA LEU A 143 4.34 4.45 16.32
C LEU A 143 4.42 5.97 16.08
N PHE A 144 4.53 6.38 14.81
CA PHE A 144 4.74 7.78 14.45
C PHE A 144 3.47 8.51 13.97
N LEU A 145 2.31 7.86 13.92
CA LEU A 145 1.03 8.53 13.65
C LEU A 145 0.32 8.83 14.98
N PRO A 146 0.31 10.09 15.43
CA PRO A 146 -0.53 10.45 16.57
C PRO A 146 -2.02 10.29 16.15
N PRO A 147 -2.89 9.81 17.05
CA PRO A 147 -4.33 9.60 16.80
C PRO A 147 -5.12 10.89 16.49
N LYS A 148 -4.46 12.05 16.52
CA LYS A 148 -5.06 13.40 16.29
C LYS A 148 -5.60 13.64 14.88
N PHE A 149 -5.38 12.74 13.92
CA PHE A 149 -5.91 12.90 12.55
C PHE A 149 -7.42 12.70 12.48
N GLU A 150 -7.99 11.79 13.26
CA GLU A 150 -9.42 11.53 13.30
C GLU A 150 -10.18 12.73 13.88
N THR A 151 -9.64 13.32 14.95
CA THR A 151 -10.20 14.52 15.58
C THR A 151 -10.20 15.71 14.62
N LYS A 152 -9.15 15.88 13.81
CA LYS A 152 -9.08 16.99 12.85
C LYS A 152 -10.05 16.83 11.68
N ILE A 153 -10.30 15.62 11.22
CA ILE A 153 -11.30 15.33 10.18
C ILE A 153 -12.69 15.63 10.75
N TYR A 154 -12.99 15.20 11.97
CA TYR A 154 -14.24 15.47 12.64
C TYR A 154 -14.50 16.98 12.76
N TYR A 155 -13.55 17.77 13.31
CA TYR A 155 -13.71 19.22 13.42
C TYR A 155 -13.85 19.91 12.06
N ASN A 156 -13.09 19.50 11.03
CA ASN A 156 -13.24 20.06 9.69
C ASN A 156 -14.63 19.72 9.11
N SER A 157 -15.15 18.52 9.31
CA SER A 157 -16.48 18.13 8.82
C SER A 157 -17.59 18.94 9.52
N VAL A 158 -17.48 19.11 10.84
CA VAL A 158 -18.42 19.91 11.61
C VAL A 158 -18.41 21.37 11.17
N ASN A 159 -17.22 21.96 10.96
CA ASN A 159 -17.10 23.35 10.50
C ASN A 159 -17.69 23.55 9.10
N ILE A 160 -17.37 22.64 8.14
CA ILE A 160 -17.92 22.71 6.78
C ILE A 160 -19.45 22.58 6.82
N THR A 161 -19.99 21.70 7.63
CA THR A 161 -21.44 21.53 7.79
C THR A 161 -22.07 22.81 8.36
N SER A 162 -21.46 23.39 9.37
CA SER A 162 -21.89 24.66 9.97
C SER A 162 -21.88 25.80 8.93
N ASP A 163 -20.82 25.92 8.15
CA ASP A 163 -20.70 26.94 7.10
C ASP A 163 -21.79 26.79 6.02
N ILE A 164 -22.10 25.54 5.61
CA ILE A 164 -23.18 25.25 4.66
C ILE A 164 -24.54 25.69 5.24
N PHE A 165 -24.81 25.43 6.52
CA PHE A 165 -26.04 25.89 7.15
C PHE A 165 -26.15 27.40 7.24
N VAL A 166 -25.05 28.12 7.50
CA VAL A 166 -25.01 29.59 7.51
C VAL A 166 -25.32 30.13 6.12
N TRP A 167 -24.68 29.60 5.08
CA TRP A 167 -24.96 30.02 3.71
C TRP A 167 -26.39 29.74 3.28
N PHE A 168 -26.93 28.58 3.66
CA PHE A 168 -28.31 28.21 3.36
C PHE A 168 -29.29 29.16 4.04
N LYS A 169 -29.05 29.51 5.32
CA LYS A 169 -29.85 30.48 6.05
C LYS A 169 -29.82 31.89 5.44
N LEU A 170 -28.65 32.34 4.98
CA LEU A 170 -28.49 33.61 4.29
C LEU A 170 -29.30 33.66 2.99
N VAL A 171 -29.23 32.62 2.16
CA VAL A 171 -30.00 32.54 0.91
C VAL A 171 -31.50 32.51 1.18
N LEU A 172 -31.98 31.80 2.21
CA LEU A 172 -33.41 31.77 2.56
C LEU A 172 -33.89 33.13 3.07
N ASN A 173 -33.07 33.84 3.85
CA ASN A 173 -33.41 35.16 4.37
C ASN A 173 -33.47 36.20 3.23
N ASP A 174 -32.53 36.17 2.30
CA ASP A 174 -32.51 37.05 1.13
C ASP A 174 -33.75 36.82 0.24
N THR A 175 -34.12 35.55 0.04
CA THR A 175 -35.32 35.18 -0.72
C THR A 175 -36.62 35.63 -0.02
N SER A 176 -36.67 35.64 1.31
CA SER A 176 -37.84 36.10 2.06
C SER A 176 -37.99 37.61 1.99
N GLU A 177 -36.91 38.36 2.02
CA GLU A 177 -36.89 39.81 1.88
C GLU A 177 -37.34 40.26 0.49
N PHE A 178 -36.90 39.57 -0.57
CA PHE A 178 -37.30 39.78 -1.94
C PHE A 178 -38.81 39.51 -2.17
N ASN A 179 -39.36 38.49 -1.52
CA ASN A 179 -40.79 38.21 -1.63
C ASN A 179 -41.66 39.24 -0.90
N ASN A 180 -41.20 39.81 0.21
CA ASN A 180 -41.91 40.87 0.92
C ASN A 180 -41.94 42.18 0.09
N ILE A 181 -40.86 42.53 -0.55
CA ILE A 181 -40.80 43.74 -1.44
C ILE A 181 -41.74 43.58 -2.63
N LYS A 182 -41.95 42.34 -3.13
CA LYS A 182 -42.85 42.08 -4.26
C LYS A 182 -44.33 42.09 -3.88
N GLN A 183 -44.67 41.94 -2.60
CA GLN A 183 -46.03 41.95 -2.12
C GLN A 183 -46.53 43.37 -1.77
N ASP A 184 -45.62 44.32 -1.49
CA ASP A 184 -45.92 45.71 -1.12
C ASP A 184 -45.92 46.71 -2.31
N GLY A 185 -45.70 46.23 -3.53
CA GLY A 185 -45.74 46.99 -4.79
C GLY A 185 -46.84 46.53 -5.71
#